data_ddcf4ed14b1e096829d9d35b04768e85
#
_entry.id   ddcf4ed14b1e096829d9d35b04768e85
#
_cell.length_a   1.000
_cell.length_b   1.000
_cell.length_c   1.000
_cell.angle_alpha   90.00
_cell.angle_beta   90.00
_cell.angle_gamma   90.00
#
_symmetry.space_group_name_H-M   'P 1'
#
loop_
_entity.id
_entity.type
_entity.pdbx_description
1 polymer ?
#
loop_
_entity_poly.entity_id
_entity_poly.type
_entity_poly.pdbx_seq_one_letter_code
_entity_poly.pdbx_strand_id
1 'polypeptide(L)'
;TERLVDTTNHRFYAHPDRIRAILNGLQVTHNGKVQIGPVHFAQVVTPVFDDQGARLGFAVESHDRTHELTLENAVAGIVAAAAAGDLVQRLQATEGASFLDGLTGGINQLLDTLGRTIDEVRQMLSALANGDLDRRMHGEYHGAFAAIQRDANATAGQLARMVGRIQECAASISTAASEIAAR
;
A
#
# COMPACT_ATOMS: atom_id res chain seq x y z
N THR A 1 -3.69 12.97 -38.30
CA THR A 1 -3.88 14.16 -37.46
C THR A 1 -5.18 14.81 -37.91
N GLU A 2 -6.33 14.45 -37.30
CA GLU A 2 -7.59 15.15 -37.59
C GLU A 2 -7.47 16.59 -37.10
N ARG A 3 -7.92 17.53 -37.93
CA ARG A 3 -7.99 18.94 -37.58
C ARG A 3 -8.97 19.13 -36.41
N LEU A 4 -8.47 19.49 -35.26
CA LEU A 4 -9.27 19.88 -34.08
C LEU A 4 -9.86 21.29 -34.22
N VAL A 5 -9.36 22.08 -35.16
CA VAL A 5 -9.85 23.45 -35.46
C VAL A 5 -11.15 23.32 -36.21
N ASP A 6 -12.19 24.11 -35.84
CA ASP A 6 -13.55 24.13 -36.39
C ASP A 6 -14.41 22.89 -36.08
N THR A 7 -13.98 22.02 -35.13
CA THR A 7 -14.83 20.94 -34.61
C THR A 7 -15.44 21.29 -33.26
N THR A 8 -16.71 20.91 -33.10
CA THR A 8 -17.40 21.12 -31.83
C THR A 8 -16.83 20.20 -30.74
N ASN A 9 -16.26 20.79 -29.68
CA ASN A 9 -15.56 20.12 -28.60
C ASN A 9 -16.39 19.02 -27.92
N HIS A 10 -17.72 19.15 -27.86
CA HIS A 10 -18.60 18.18 -27.21
C HIS A 10 -18.67 16.80 -27.90
N ARG A 11 -18.16 16.63 -29.13
CA ARG A 11 -18.07 15.31 -29.81
C ARG A 11 -17.13 14.32 -29.09
N PHE A 12 -16.21 14.80 -28.27
CA PHE A 12 -15.25 13.96 -27.54
C PHE A 12 -15.79 13.41 -26.21
N TYR A 13 -16.98 13.83 -25.81
CA TYR A 13 -17.58 13.43 -24.54
C TYR A 13 -18.59 12.31 -24.74
N ALA A 14 -18.70 11.42 -23.74
CA ALA A 14 -19.65 10.31 -23.76
C ALA A 14 -21.12 10.76 -23.86
N HIS A 15 -21.43 11.98 -23.37
CA HIS A 15 -22.77 12.55 -23.38
C HIS A 15 -22.76 13.99 -23.92
N PRO A 16 -22.65 14.18 -25.25
CA PRO A 16 -22.49 15.49 -25.87
C PRO A 16 -23.59 16.49 -25.53
N ASP A 17 -24.86 16.05 -25.50
CA ASP A 17 -26.00 16.91 -25.25
C ASP A 17 -26.05 17.43 -23.80
N ARG A 18 -25.63 16.60 -22.83
CA ARG A 18 -25.49 17.02 -21.43
C ARG A 18 -24.41 18.10 -21.28
N ILE A 19 -23.27 17.92 -21.92
CA ILE A 19 -22.18 18.90 -21.91
C ILE A 19 -22.65 20.22 -22.54
N ARG A 20 -23.35 20.14 -23.68
CA ARG A 20 -23.93 21.34 -24.34
C ARG A 20 -24.91 22.08 -23.43
N ALA A 21 -25.77 21.35 -22.73
CA ALA A 21 -26.74 21.97 -21.80
C ALA A 21 -26.04 22.69 -20.64
N ILE A 22 -24.97 22.05 -20.05
CA ILE A 22 -24.16 22.65 -18.98
C ILE A 22 -23.49 23.93 -19.50
N LEU A 23 -22.82 23.86 -20.65
CA LEU A 23 -22.10 25.00 -21.22
C LEU A 23 -23.05 26.16 -21.56
N ASN A 24 -24.24 25.86 -22.08
CA ASN A 24 -25.24 26.91 -22.42
C ASN A 24 -25.71 27.67 -21.17
N GLY A 25 -25.86 27.03 -20.03
CA GLY A 25 -26.25 27.65 -18.77
C GLY A 25 -25.10 28.27 -17.95
N LEU A 26 -23.85 28.13 -18.40
CA LEU A 26 -22.68 28.50 -17.61
C LEU A 26 -22.48 30.03 -17.61
N GLN A 27 -22.54 30.65 -16.42
CA GLN A 27 -22.32 32.08 -16.19
C GLN A 27 -21.03 32.35 -15.37
N VAL A 28 -20.51 31.32 -14.67
CA VAL A 28 -19.33 31.38 -13.81
C VAL A 28 -18.41 30.21 -14.12
N THR A 29 -17.16 30.28 -13.65
CA THR A 29 -16.21 29.18 -13.81
C THR A 29 -16.76 27.88 -13.23
N HIS A 30 -16.65 26.80 -14.00
CA HIS A 30 -17.06 25.45 -13.62
C HIS A 30 -15.87 24.51 -13.60
N ASN A 31 -15.76 23.75 -12.52
CA ASN A 31 -14.75 22.68 -12.38
C ASN A 31 -15.44 21.34 -12.63
N GLY A 32 -14.90 20.57 -13.57
CA GLY A 32 -15.43 19.27 -13.95
C GLY A 32 -14.34 18.21 -14.04
N LYS A 33 -14.78 16.96 -13.96
CA LYS A 33 -13.93 15.80 -14.31
C LYS A 33 -14.53 15.16 -15.55
N VAL A 34 -13.69 14.85 -16.52
CA VAL A 34 -14.12 14.24 -17.79
C VAL A 34 -13.15 13.15 -18.20
N GLN A 35 -13.67 12.09 -18.78
CA GLN A 35 -12.88 11.06 -19.40
C GLN A 35 -13.03 11.15 -20.92
N ILE A 36 -11.90 11.19 -21.61
CA ILE A 36 -11.82 11.18 -23.08
C ILE A 36 -10.95 9.99 -23.49
N GLY A 37 -11.58 8.95 -24.00
CA GLY A 37 -10.89 7.68 -24.25
C GLY A 37 -10.30 7.10 -22.94
N PRO A 38 -9.02 6.74 -22.90
CA PRO A 38 -8.38 6.23 -21.69
C PRO A 38 -7.88 7.33 -20.74
N VAL A 39 -7.98 8.62 -21.12
CA VAL A 39 -7.38 9.74 -20.39
C VAL A 39 -8.43 10.44 -19.51
N HIS A 40 -8.06 10.68 -18.26
CA HIS A 40 -8.89 11.38 -17.27
C HIS A 40 -8.40 12.83 -17.11
N PHE A 41 -9.29 13.79 -17.36
CA PHE A 41 -8.97 15.21 -17.21
C PHE A 41 -9.73 15.85 -16.05
N ALA A 42 -9.03 16.69 -15.30
CA ALA A 42 -9.67 17.76 -14.53
C ALA A 42 -9.77 18.98 -15.44
N GLN A 43 -10.96 19.52 -15.59
CA GLN A 43 -11.23 20.67 -16.46
C GLN A 43 -11.74 21.85 -15.67
N VAL A 44 -11.22 23.03 -16.01
CA VAL A 44 -11.74 24.32 -15.58
C VAL A 44 -12.30 25.00 -16.81
N VAL A 45 -13.60 25.25 -16.81
CA VAL A 45 -14.31 25.89 -17.92
C VAL A 45 -14.77 27.26 -17.46
N THR A 46 -14.23 28.30 -18.08
CA THR A 46 -14.55 29.69 -17.75
C THR A 46 -15.25 30.36 -18.94
N PRO A 47 -16.46 30.88 -18.78
CA PRO A 47 -17.13 31.64 -19.85
C PRO A 47 -16.38 32.96 -20.07
N VAL A 48 -16.23 33.33 -21.34
CA VAL A 48 -15.61 34.60 -21.76
C VAL A 48 -16.69 35.47 -22.34
N PHE A 49 -16.77 36.72 -21.83
CA PHE A 49 -17.77 37.72 -22.26
C PHE A 49 -17.06 38.93 -22.88
N ASP A 50 -17.76 39.61 -23.74
CA ASP A 50 -17.33 40.93 -24.25
C ASP A 50 -17.68 42.06 -23.27
N ASP A 51 -17.28 43.30 -23.62
CA ASP A 51 -17.53 44.50 -22.80
C ASP A 51 -19.03 44.84 -22.69
N GLN A 52 -19.88 44.23 -23.50
CA GLN A 52 -21.33 44.39 -23.49
C GLN A 52 -22.05 43.26 -22.73
N GLY A 53 -21.30 42.28 -22.20
CA GLY A 53 -21.86 41.14 -21.48
C GLY A 53 -22.36 40.03 -22.38
N ALA A 54 -22.09 40.06 -23.69
CA ALA A 54 -22.41 38.96 -24.59
C ALA A 54 -21.30 37.87 -24.49
N ARG A 55 -21.73 36.61 -24.42
CA ARG A 55 -20.78 35.52 -24.29
C ARG A 55 -20.08 35.24 -25.62
N LEU A 56 -18.77 35.41 -25.64
CA LEU A 56 -17.89 35.13 -26.78
C LEU A 56 -17.57 33.65 -26.94
N GLY A 57 -17.48 32.93 -25.79
CA GLY A 57 -17.08 31.51 -25.79
C GLY A 57 -16.68 31.00 -24.40
N PHE A 58 -15.80 30.00 -24.39
CA PHE A 58 -15.29 29.42 -23.19
C PHE A 58 -13.77 29.26 -23.29
N ALA A 59 -13.05 29.59 -22.21
CA ALA A 59 -11.69 29.15 -21.98
C ALA A 59 -11.75 27.80 -21.24
N VAL A 60 -11.06 26.78 -21.75
CA VAL A 60 -11.01 25.45 -21.13
C VAL A 60 -9.57 25.11 -20.82
N GLU A 61 -9.29 24.99 -19.54
CA GLU A 61 -8.02 24.45 -19.04
C GLU A 61 -8.26 22.98 -18.70
N SER A 62 -7.40 22.11 -19.23
CA SER A 62 -7.49 20.65 -19.01
C SER A 62 -6.18 20.15 -18.43
N HIS A 63 -6.26 19.51 -17.28
CA HIS A 63 -5.13 18.87 -16.61
C HIS A 63 -5.31 17.36 -16.66
N ASP A 64 -4.36 16.65 -17.25
CA ASP A 64 -4.35 15.19 -17.29
C ASP A 64 -4.09 14.64 -15.89
N ARG A 65 -5.01 13.86 -15.38
CA ARG A 65 -4.98 13.23 -14.05
C ARG A 65 -4.91 11.70 -14.13
N THR A 66 -4.61 11.17 -15.31
CA THR A 66 -4.65 9.72 -15.53
C THR A 66 -3.65 8.98 -14.64
N HIS A 67 -2.43 9.50 -14.55
CA HIS A 67 -1.38 8.90 -13.74
C HIS A 67 -1.71 8.93 -12.24
N GLU A 68 -2.20 10.08 -11.74
CA GLU A 68 -2.58 10.22 -10.34
C GLU A 68 -3.72 9.29 -9.96
N LEU A 69 -4.76 9.20 -10.80
CA LEU A 69 -5.91 8.31 -10.56
C LEU A 69 -5.50 6.83 -10.63
N THR A 70 -4.60 6.47 -11.53
CA THR A 70 -4.08 5.11 -11.62
C THR A 70 -3.31 4.75 -10.36
N LEU A 71 -2.47 5.66 -9.85
CA LEU A 71 -1.74 5.45 -8.62
C LEU A 71 -2.66 5.42 -7.39
N GLU A 72 -3.64 6.34 -7.30
CA GLU A 72 -4.65 6.34 -6.22
C GLU A 72 -5.34 4.97 -6.12
N ASN A 73 -5.77 4.41 -7.25
CA ASN A 73 -6.41 3.10 -7.31
C ASN A 73 -5.44 1.96 -6.95
N ALA A 74 -4.21 2.00 -7.44
CA ALA A 74 -3.19 1.00 -7.13
C ALA A 74 -2.84 1.00 -5.64
N VAL A 75 -2.67 2.18 -5.04
CA VAL A 75 -2.42 2.33 -3.58
C VAL A 75 -3.61 1.78 -2.79
N ALA A 76 -4.84 2.15 -3.15
CA ALA A 76 -6.04 1.63 -2.49
C ALA A 76 -6.12 0.10 -2.56
N GLY A 77 -5.82 -0.49 -3.71
CA GLY A 77 -5.77 -1.95 -3.90
C GLY A 77 -4.72 -2.63 -3.01
N ILE A 78 -3.51 -2.08 -2.96
CA ILE A 78 -2.42 -2.62 -2.12
C ILE A 78 -2.73 -2.48 -0.63
N VAL A 79 -3.28 -1.35 -0.20
CA VAL A 79 -3.70 -1.17 1.20
C VAL A 79 -4.77 -2.18 1.58
N ALA A 80 -5.76 -2.43 0.71
CA ALA A 80 -6.78 -3.44 0.94
C ALA A 80 -6.19 -4.87 0.99
N ALA A 81 -5.26 -5.21 0.10
CA ALA A 81 -4.55 -6.47 0.10
C ALA A 81 -3.71 -6.67 1.38
N ALA A 82 -2.96 -5.64 1.79
CA ALA A 82 -2.16 -5.67 3.01
C ALA A 82 -3.04 -5.81 4.27
N ALA A 83 -4.19 -5.15 4.33
CA ALA A 83 -5.17 -5.31 5.41
C ALA A 83 -5.75 -6.73 5.46
N ALA A 84 -5.81 -7.44 4.33
CA ALA A 84 -6.19 -8.84 4.26
C ALA A 84 -5.02 -9.82 4.52
N GLY A 85 -3.81 -9.32 4.79
CA GLY A 85 -2.61 -10.11 5.06
C GLY A 85 -1.74 -10.44 3.84
N ASP A 86 -2.11 -9.97 2.65
CA ASP A 86 -1.28 -10.10 1.44
C ASP A 86 -0.27 -8.94 1.38
N LEU A 87 0.94 -9.21 1.82
CA LEU A 87 2.06 -8.26 1.86
C LEU A 87 3.03 -8.45 0.67
N VAL A 88 2.68 -9.29 -0.30
CA VAL A 88 3.56 -9.62 -1.44
C VAL A 88 3.42 -8.60 -2.57
N GLN A 89 2.26 -7.98 -2.71
CA GLN A 89 1.99 -7.01 -3.77
C GLN A 89 2.88 -5.77 -3.66
N ARG A 90 3.22 -5.20 -4.83
CA ARG A 90 4.06 -3.99 -4.93
C ARG A 90 3.46 -2.99 -5.88
N LEU A 91 3.63 -1.70 -5.54
CA LEU A 91 3.36 -0.62 -6.48
C LEU A 91 4.40 -0.63 -7.59
N GLN A 92 3.95 -0.47 -8.82
CA GLN A 92 4.83 -0.28 -9.96
C GLN A 92 5.27 1.19 -10.03
N ALA A 93 6.54 1.44 -10.31
CA ALA A 93 7.02 2.79 -10.59
C ALA A 93 6.33 3.32 -11.86
N THR A 94 5.85 4.55 -11.82
CA THR A 94 5.21 5.21 -12.95
C THR A 94 6.19 6.23 -13.51
N GLU A 95 6.57 6.12 -14.78
CA GLU A 95 7.52 7.05 -15.40
C GLU A 95 7.00 8.50 -15.34
N GLY A 96 7.82 9.42 -14.84
CA GLY A 96 7.65 10.86 -15.06
C GLY A 96 7.24 11.73 -13.88
N ALA A 97 7.12 11.23 -12.64
CA ALA A 97 6.80 12.07 -11.50
C ALA A 97 7.64 11.71 -10.25
N SER A 98 8.72 12.44 -10.06
CA SER A 98 9.67 12.27 -8.94
C SER A 98 9.02 12.15 -7.54
N PHE A 99 7.90 12.84 -7.31
CA PHE A 99 7.15 12.73 -6.06
C PHE A 99 6.43 11.37 -5.92
N LEU A 100 5.86 10.88 -7.02
CA LEU A 100 5.15 9.59 -7.04
C LEU A 100 6.10 8.40 -6.88
N ASP A 101 7.32 8.53 -7.40
CA ASP A 101 8.38 7.53 -7.24
C ASP A 101 8.80 7.39 -5.77
N GLY A 102 8.93 8.52 -5.06
CA GLY A 102 9.21 8.52 -3.63
C GLY A 102 8.12 7.85 -2.80
N LEU A 103 6.86 8.12 -3.11
CA LEU A 103 5.70 7.48 -2.45
C LEU A 103 5.65 5.97 -2.72
N THR A 104 5.82 5.57 -3.99
CA THR A 104 5.87 4.17 -4.41
C THR A 104 6.98 3.41 -3.69
N GLY A 105 8.20 3.99 -3.65
CA GLY A 105 9.33 3.43 -2.95
C GLY A 105 9.08 3.28 -1.44
N GLY A 106 8.53 4.30 -0.80
CA GLY A 106 8.20 4.30 0.63
C GLY A 106 7.17 3.23 1.01
N ILE A 107 6.11 3.08 0.23
CA ILE A 107 5.09 2.05 0.45
C ILE A 107 5.68 0.65 0.24
N ASN A 108 6.45 0.43 -0.82
CA ASN A 108 7.08 -0.86 -1.06
C ASN A 108 8.07 -1.23 0.06
N GLN A 109 8.87 -0.28 0.54
CA GLN A 109 9.78 -0.49 1.67
C GLN A 109 9.03 -0.82 2.97
N LEU A 110 7.88 -0.18 3.22
CA LEU A 110 7.02 -0.49 4.36
C LEU A 110 6.51 -1.95 4.27
N LEU A 111 6.02 -2.36 3.10
CA LEU A 111 5.53 -3.73 2.88
C LEU A 111 6.65 -4.77 3.02
N ASP A 112 7.87 -4.47 2.54
CA ASP A 112 9.04 -5.33 2.70
C ASP A 112 9.39 -5.52 4.17
N THR A 113 9.39 -4.44 4.95
CA THR A 113 9.71 -4.49 6.38
C THR A 113 8.65 -5.28 7.15
N LEU A 114 7.37 -5.02 6.89
CA LEU A 114 6.25 -5.75 7.50
C LEU A 114 6.29 -7.24 7.14
N GLY A 115 6.40 -7.56 5.84
CA GLY A 115 6.42 -8.94 5.35
C GLY A 115 7.56 -9.75 5.95
N ARG A 116 8.77 -9.20 5.94
CA ARG A 116 9.96 -9.84 6.54
C ARG A 116 9.77 -10.07 8.04
N THR A 117 9.29 -9.07 8.78
CA THR A 117 9.10 -9.21 10.23
C THR A 117 8.08 -10.28 10.56
N ILE A 118 6.95 -10.29 9.87
CA ILE A 118 5.89 -11.30 10.08
C ILE A 118 6.38 -12.69 9.72
N ASP A 119 7.14 -12.83 8.62
CA ASP A 119 7.67 -14.13 8.21
C ASP A 119 8.71 -14.67 9.20
N GLU A 120 9.59 -13.84 9.75
CA GLU A 120 10.53 -14.26 10.80
C GLU A 120 9.82 -14.67 12.10
N VAL A 121 8.79 -13.93 12.52
CA VAL A 121 7.96 -14.34 13.68
C VAL A 121 7.29 -15.67 13.41
N ARG A 122 6.69 -15.85 12.23
CA ARG A 122 6.06 -17.11 11.83
C ARG A 122 7.04 -18.28 11.84
N GLN A 123 8.24 -18.10 11.28
CA GLN A 123 9.29 -19.12 11.27
C GLN A 123 9.74 -19.48 12.68
N MET A 124 9.91 -18.47 13.55
CA MET A 124 10.29 -18.69 14.94
C MET A 124 9.19 -19.47 15.70
N LEU A 125 7.93 -19.08 15.58
CA LEU A 125 6.81 -19.79 16.20
C LEU A 125 6.69 -21.22 15.67
N SER A 126 6.92 -21.45 14.39
CA SER A 126 6.95 -22.78 13.80
C SER A 126 8.10 -23.63 14.35
N ALA A 127 9.29 -23.06 14.52
CA ALA A 127 10.44 -23.73 15.13
C ALA A 127 10.13 -24.13 16.57
N LEU A 128 9.60 -23.21 17.39
CA LEU A 128 9.18 -23.47 18.76
C LEU A 128 8.13 -24.59 18.85
N ALA A 129 7.16 -24.60 17.96
CA ALA A 129 6.14 -25.65 17.90
C ALA A 129 6.72 -27.04 17.57
N ASN A 130 7.84 -27.08 16.86
CA ASN A 130 8.56 -28.31 16.53
C ASN A 130 9.67 -28.67 17.56
N GLY A 131 9.75 -27.94 18.68
CA GLY A 131 10.72 -28.19 19.73
C GLY A 131 12.12 -27.59 19.47
N ASP A 132 12.30 -26.85 18.38
CA ASP A 132 13.53 -26.09 18.13
C ASP A 132 13.51 -24.78 18.93
N LEU A 133 14.13 -24.82 20.11
CA LEU A 133 14.21 -23.70 21.04
C LEU A 133 15.43 -22.81 20.80
N ASP A 134 16.26 -23.12 19.81
CA ASP A 134 17.47 -22.36 19.49
C ASP A 134 17.25 -21.31 18.42
N ARG A 135 16.16 -21.42 17.67
CA ARG A 135 15.79 -20.45 16.65
C ARG A 135 15.62 -19.04 17.24
N ARG A 136 16.21 -18.03 16.59
CA ARG A 136 16.14 -16.61 16.97
C ARG A 136 15.80 -15.76 15.75
N MET A 137 15.20 -14.60 16.00
CA MET A 137 15.08 -13.52 15.02
C MET A 137 16.39 -12.73 14.96
N HIS A 138 16.96 -12.57 13.77
CA HIS A 138 18.30 -11.98 13.58
C HIS A 138 18.30 -10.66 12.80
N GLY A 139 17.18 -10.18 12.26
CA GLY A 139 17.10 -8.95 11.46
C GLY A 139 17.47 -7.68 12.26
N GLU A 140 17.89 -6.65 11.56
CA GLU A 140 17.99 -5.30 12.15
C GLU A 140 16.62 -4.64 12.16
N TYR A 141 16.07 -4.47 13.34
CA TYR A 141 14.74 -3.92 13.57
C TYR A 141 14.80 -2.66 14.43
N HIS A 142 13.85 -1.74 14.21
CA HIS A 142 13.74 -0.49 14.95
C HIS A 142 12.34 -0.34 15.55
N GLY A 143 12.20 0.48 16.59
CA GLY A 143 10.92 0.79 17.20
C GLY A 143 10.14 -0.44 17.67
N ALA A 144 8.88 -0.55 17.28
CA ALA A 144 8.00 -1.65 17.68
C ALA A 144 8.50 -3.03 17.18
N PHE A 145 9.13 -3.10 16.01
CA PHE A 145 9.68 -4.36 15.48
C PHE A 145 10.87 -4.87 16.28
N ALA A 146 11.72 -3.95 16.80
CA ALA A 146 12.80 -4.32 17.71
C ALA A 146 12.27 -4.82 19.06
N ALA A 147 11.13 -4.32 19.52
CA ALA A 147 10.47 -4.84 20.71
C ALA A 147 9.95 -6.27 20.48
N ILE A 148 9.27 -6.53 19.37
CA ILE A 148 8.82 -7.88 18.97
C ILE A 148 10.00 -8.85 18.90
N GLN A 149 11.11 -8.48 18.28
CA GLN A 149 12.32 -9.31 18.21
C GLN A 149 12.86 -9.67 19.60
N ARG A 150 12.98 -8.67 20.48
CA ARG A 150 13.48 -8.90 21.86
C ARG A 150 12.57 -9.83 22.64
N ASP A 151 11.26 -9.59 22.59
CA ASP A 151 10.29 -10.36 23.37
C ASP A 151 10.20 -11.80 22.86
N ALA A 152 10.21 -11.99 21.54
CA ALA A 152 10.22 -13.29 20.92
C ALA A 152 11.50 -14.08 21.27
N ASN A 153 12.67 -13.45 21.15
CA ASN A 153 13.94 -14.07 21.51
C ASN A 153 14.05 -14.38 23.01
N ALA A 154 13.54 -13.50 23.87
CA ALA A 154 13.48 -13.72 25.31
C ALA A 154 12.58 -14.92 25.65
N THR A 155 11.41 -15.03 25.01
CA THR A 155 10.48 -16.15 25.20
C THR A 155 11.13 -17.48 24.83
N ALA A 156 11.76 -17.58 23.68
CA ALA A 156 12.47 -18.80 23.28
C ALA A 156 13.60 -19.17 24.25
N GLY A 157 14.38 -18.17 24.70
CA GLY A 157 15.42 -18.39 25.68
C GLY A 157 14.88 -18.86 27.05
N GLN A 158 13.72 -18.38 27.45
CA GLN A 158 13.06 -18.81 28.68
C GLN A 158 12.54 -20.25 28.58
N LEU A 159 11.93 -20.60 27.45
CA LEU A 159 11.49 -21.98 27.16
C LEU A 159 12.68 -22.96 27.14
N ALA A 160 13.76 -22.60 26.46
CA ALA A 160 14.98 -23.41 26.43
C ALA A 160 15.52 -23.70 27.86
N ARG A 161 15.63 -22.68 28.70
CA ARG A 161 16.03 -22.84 30.08
C ARG A 161 15.09 -23.72 30.90
N MET A 162 13.78 -23.58 30.66
CA MET A 162 12.78 -24.39 31.37
C MET A 162 12.87 -25.87 30.98
N VAL A 163 13.02 -26.18 29.70
CA VAL A 163 13.17 -27.52 29.21
C VAL A 163 14.51 -28.13 29.70
N GLY A 164 15.61 -27.36 29.70
CA GLY A 164 16.89 -27.80 30.25
C GLY A 164 16.78 -28.21 31.75
N ARG A 165 16.11 -27.39 32.54
CA ARG A 165 15.88 -27.72 33.98
C ARG A 165 15.02 -28.98 34.18
N ILE A 166 14.01 -29.19 33.33
CA ILE A 166 13.20 -30.41 33.37
C ILE A 166 14.06 -31.64 33.05
N GLN A 167 14.91 -31.53 32.03
CA GLN A 167 15.85 -32.63 31.68
C GLN A 167 16.83 -32.94 32.80
N GLU A 168 17.42 -31.95 33.46
CA GLU A 168 18.31 -32.11 34.60
C GLU A 168 17.56 -32.77 35.77
N CYS A 169 16.34 -32.34 36.10
CA CYS A 169 15.54 -32.97 37.12
C CYS A 169 15.23 -34.44 36.79
N ALA A 170 14.83 -34.73 35.55
CA ALA A 170 14.54 -36.08 35.11
C ALA A 170 15.75 -37.00 35.17
N ALA A 171 16.93 -36.51 34.79
CA ALA A 171 18.20 -37.24 34.92
C ALA A 171 18.52 -37.55 36.40
N SER A 172 18.37 -36.57 37.28
CA SER A 172 18.58 -36.74 38.72
C SER A 172 17.65 -37.80 39.35
N ILE A 173 16.36 -37.77 38.94
CA ILE A 173 15.38 -38.78 39.41
C ILE A 173 15.76 -40.17 38.90
N SER A 174 16.19 -40.29 37.64
CA SER A 174 16.61 -41.56 37.04
C SER A 174 17.83 -42.13 37.78
N THR A 175 18.82 -41.30 38.10
CA THR A 175 19.99 -41.71 38.87
C THR A 175 19.61 -42.20 40.27
N ALA A 176 18.77 -41.44 40.99
CA ALA A 176 18.34 -41.83 42.33
C ALA A 176 17.52 -43.14 42.31
N ALA A 177 16.63 -43.32 41.32
CA ALA A 177 15.89 -44.57 41.15
C ALA A 177 16.79 -45.78 40.88
N SER A 178 17.86 -45.60 40.08
CA SER A 178 18.84 -46.66 39.81
C SER A 178 19.65 -47.02 41.06
N GLU A 179 20.01 -46.04 41.90
CA GLU A 179 20.73 -46.30 43.16
C GLU A 179 19.86 -47.05 44.18
N ILE A 180 18.55 -46.77 44.23
CA ILE A 180 17.60 -47.48 45.09
C ILE A 180 17.42 -48.93 44.60
N ALA A 181 17.34 -49.16 43.31
CA ALA A 181 17.12 -50.48 42.73
C ALA A 181 18.36 -51.39 42.85
N ALA A 182 19.57 -50.83 43.11
CA ALA A 182 20.83 -51.56 43.25
C ALA A 182 21.13 -51.94 44.71
N ARG A 183 20.31 -51.50 45.65
CA ARG A 183 20.40 -51.86 47.08
C ARG A 183 19.44 -53.01 47.42
#